data_79b4d4aa0cfefb0b01a5f5cc9f331e2c
#
_entry.id   79b4d4aa0cfefb0b01a5f5cc9f331e2c
#
_cell.length_a   1.000
_cell.length_b   1.000
_cell.length_c   1.000
_cell.angle_alpha   90.00
_cell.angle_beta   90.00
_cell.angle_gamma   90.00
#
_symmetry.space_group_name_H-M   'P 1'
#
loop_
_entity.id
_entity.type
_entity.pdbx_description
1 polymer ?
#
loop_
_entity_poly.entity_id
_entity_poly.type
_entity_poly.pdbx_seq_one_letter_code
_entity_poly.pdbx_strand_id
1 'polypeptide(L)'
;MLLLISGSGITYFAFERFSMTHVFEMFTVSFLIWNSVRFYKNRNNTSGFLIPLSLLIAFLVRMSNFYVFLIPLIIKNLVKTRHRKKFSLLRNYYFIGSSIISTYFYTILSNKIYGKIIFNPQEVYGTNLSVDDVISNENSLLGLFIDIFRTSFKIFFGNEFGIFWISPIIFVGLFLILSDFKNLRKPFNLLLLMCFAQNFAIVYIWKSTAASYGFRYLYSLVPLCVLIYFQYKDKKINKYLLNYALIMSIFSNLSILFFETTEKTQLSTT
;
A
#
# COMPACT_ATOMS: atom_id res chain seq x y z
N MET A 1 -16.27 -8.26 4.31
CA MET A 1 -14.98 -7.54 4.48
C MET A 1 -13.82 -8.47 4.73
N LEU A 2 -13.88 -9.39 5.73
CA LEU A 2 -12.79 -10.35 5.99
C LEU A 2 -12.42 -11.16 4.74
N LEU A 3 -13.41 -11.67 4.00
CA LEU A 3 -13.18 -12.44 2.77
C LEU A 3 -12.45 -11.61 1.68
N LEU A 4 -12.77 -10.30 1.57
CA LEU A 4 -12.08 -9.42 0.63
C LEU A 4 -10.60 -9.18 0.99
N ILE A 5 -10.32 -9.08 2.29
CA ILE A 5 -8.96 -8.90 2.78
C ILE A 5 -8.17 -10.20 2.59
N SER A 6 -8.76 -11.35 2.97
CA SER A 6 -8.11 -12.64 2.80
C SER A 6 -7.84 -12.96 1.33
N GLY A 7 -8.79 -12.64 0.44
CA GLY A 7 -8.63 -12.81 -1.00
C GLY A 7 -7.65 -11.86 -1.67
N SER A 8 -7.00 -10.97 -0.93
CA SER A 8 -5.94 -10.10 -1.46
C SER A 8 -4.56 -10.77 -1.52
N GLY A 9 -4.45 -12.07 -1.21
CA GLY A 9 -3.18 -12.78 -1.13
C GLY A 9 -2.44 -12.58 0.20
N ILE A 10 -2.95 -11.77 1.12
CA ILE A 10 -2.29 -11.51 2.42
C ILE A 10 -2.26 -12.76 3.30
N THR A 11 -3.22 -13.65 3.15
CA THR A 11 -3.26 -14.94 3.87
C THR A 11 -2.07 -15.82 3.55
N TYR A 12 -1.65 -15.86 2.28
CA TYR A 12 -0.45 -16.57 1.87
C TYR A 12 0.78 -16.06 2.64
N PHE A 13 0.97 -14.75 2.69
CA PHE A 13 2.10 -14.17 3.42
C PHE A 13 1.97 -14.29 4.94
N ALA A 14 0.76 -14.39 5.47
CA ALA A 14 0.54 -14.55 6.91
C ALA A 14 0.88 -15.96 7.41
N PHE A 15 0.58 -16.99 6.63
CA PHE A 15 0.68 -18.38 7.06
C PHE A 15 1.87 -19.13 6.43
N GLU A 16 2.17 -18.87 5.17
CA GLU A 16 3.21 -19.63 4.45
C GLU A 16 4.55 -18.87 4.33
N ARG A 17 4.49 -17.56 4.23
CA ARG A 17 5.68 -16.70 4.08
C ARG A 17 5.70 -15.61 5.17
N PHE A 18 5.43 -16.00 6.42
CA PHE A 18 5.31 -15.08 7.57
C PHE A 18 6.55 -14.22 7.84
N SER A 19 7.73 -14.66 7.41
CA SER A 19 8.97 -13.87 7.49
C SER A 19 9.00 -12.65 6.56
N MET A 20 8.05 -12.55 5.63
CA MET A 20 7.98 -11.40 4.73
C MET A 20 7.31 -10.19 5.37
N THR A 21 7.77 -9.00 5.00
CA THR A 21 7.36 -7.71 5.60
C THR A 21 5.90 -7.32 5.35
N HIS A 22 5.21 -7.95 4.38
CA HIS A 22 3.90 -7.51 3.88
C HIS A 22 2.78 -7.50 4.93
N VAL A 23 2.77 -8.49 5.82
CA VAL A 23 1.78 -8.55 6.91
C VAL A 23 2.03 -7.42 7.90
N PHE A 24 3.30 -7.19 8.23
CA PHE A 24 3.70 -6.10 9.12
C PHE A 24 3.41 -4.72 8.49
N GLU A 25 3.61 -4.58 7.18
CA GLU A 25 3.22 -3.36 6.44
C GLU A 25 1.73 -3.09 6.57
N MET A 26 0.90 -4.09 6.31
CA MET A 26 -0.54 -3.95 6.40
C MET A 26 -0.99 -3.60 7.83
N PHE A 27 -0.37 -4.22 8.83
CA PHE A 27 -0.63 -3.90 10.24
C PHE A 27 -0.25 -2.45 10.56
N THR A 28 0.97 -2.02 10.20
CA THR A 28 1.47 -0.68 10.53
C THR A 28 0.69 0.41 9.82
N VAL A 29 0.31 0.19 8.56
CA VAL A 29 -0.58 1.11 7.81
C VAL A 29 -1.96 1.18 8.45
N SER A 30 -2.54 0.05 8.85
CA SER A 30 -3.84 0.02 9.55
C SER A 30 -3.78 0.74 10.89
N PHE A 31 -2.71 0.56 11.64
CA PHE A 31 -2.48 1.23 12.92
C PHE A 31 -2.31 2.75 12.76
N LEU A 32 -1.59 3.18 11.71
CA LEU A 32 -1.47 4.60 11.36
C LEU A 32 -2.81 5.23 10.98
N ILE A 33 -3.61 4.53 10.17
CA ILE A 33 -4.97 4.95 9.80
C ILE A 33 -5.82 5.10 11.06
N TRP A 34 -5.82 4.11 11.94
CA TRP A 34 -6.61 4.11 13.16
C TRP A 34 -6.25 5.28 14.09
N ASN A 35 -4.94 5.51 14.34
CA ASN A 35 -4.48 6.65 15.13
C ASN A 35 -4.87 7.99 14.49
N SER A 36 -4.75 8.10 13.15
CA SER A 36 -5.13 9.30 12.41
C SER A 36 -6.63 9.58 12.53
N VAL A 37 -7.48 8.55 12.40
CA VAL A 37 -8.94 8.68 12.59
C VAL A 37 -9.28 9.11 14.02
N ARG A 38 -8.70 8.49 15.03
CA ARG A 38 -8.92 8.86 16.43
C ARG A 38 -8.49 10.30 16.73
N PHE A 39 -7.36 10.72 16.17
CA PHE A 39 -6.87 12.08 16.33
C PHE A 39 -7.83 13.11 15.73
N TYR A 40 -8.23 12.92 14.47
CA TYR A 40 -9.09 13.91 13.80
C TYR A 40 -10.55 13.86 14.25
N LYS A 41 -11.07 12.69 14.64
CA LYS A 41 -12.45 12.52 15.09
C LYS A 41 -12.62 12.94 16.56
N ASN A 42 -11.74 12.46 17.44
CA ASN A 42 -11.90 12.57 18.89
C ASN A 42 -10.93 13.58 19.54
N ARG A 43 -10.04 14.22 18.77
CA ARG A 43 -8.98 15.13 19.27
C ARG A 43 -8.11 14.50 20.36
N ASN A 44 -7.83 13.21 20.24
CA ASN A 44 -7.10 12.48 21.26
C ASN A 44 -5.61 12.79 21.17
N ASN A 45 -5.05 13.38 22.22
CA ASN A 45 -3.64 13.73 22.31
C ASN A 45 -2.72 12.50 22.26
N THR A 46 -3.12 11.39 22.87
CA THR A 46 -2.40 10.11 22.77
C THR A 46 -2.26 9.66 21.32
N SER A 47 -3.35 9.78 20.54
CA SER A 47 -3.28 9.48 19.10
C SER A 47 -2.38 10.46 18.35
N GLY A 48 -2.34 11.74 18.76
CA GLY A 48 -1.39 12.72 18.22
C GLY A 48 0.07 12.29 18.44
N PHE A 49 0.39 11.76 19.61
CA PHE A 49 1.70 11.19 19.93
C PHE A 49 2.00 9.92 19.11
N LEU A 50 1.01 9.04 18.95
CA LEU A 50 1.18 7.74 18.28
C LEU A 50 1.31 7.84 16.75
N ILE A 51 0.85 8.93 16.10
CA ILE A 51 0.95 9.09 14.64
C ILE A 51 2.42 9.08 14.18
N PRO A 52 3.34 9.92 14.70
CA PRO A 52 4.74 9.89 14.27
C PRO A 52 5.43 8.55 14.56
N LEU A 53 5.11 7.93 15.69
CA LEU A 53 5.63 6.60 16.02
C LEU A 53 5.13 5.54 15.02
N SER A 54 3.85 5.59 14.66
CA SER A 54 3.29 4.68 13.64
C SER A 54 3.93 4.91 12.27
N LEU A 55 4.21 6.16 11.91
CA LEU A 55 4.95 6.51 10.69
C LEU A 55 6.37 5.94 10.70
N LEU A 56 7.07 6.11 11.82
CA LEU A 56 8.42 5.55 12.00
C LEU A 56 8.40 4.02 11.81
N ILE A 57 7.50 3.31 12.49
CA ILE A 57 7.42 1.86 12.39
C ILE A 57 7.06 1.44 10.95
N ALA A 58 6.10 2.09 10.31
CA ALA A 58 5.73 1.78 8.93
C ALA A 58 6.89 2.00 7.95
N PHE A 59 7.67 3.05 8.16
CA PHE A 59 8.86 3.34 7.36
C PHE A 59 10.01 2.36 7.62
N LEU A 60 10.23 1.94 8.88
CA LEU A 60 11.24 0.94 9.22
C LEU A 60 10.90 -0.45 8.67
N VAL A 61 9.62 -0.81 8.64
CA VAL A 61 9.18 -2.08 8.03
C VAL A 61 9.50 -2.10 6.54
N ARG A 62 9.29 -0.97 5.86
CA ARG A 62 9.69 -0.81 4.44
C ARG A 62 9.93 0.65 4.08
N MET A 63 11.19 0.99 3.86
CA MET A 63 11.61 2.36 3.51
C MET A 63 11.04 2.87 2.18
N SER A 64 10.70 1.98 1.24
CA SER A 64 10.10 2.38 -0.04
C SER A 64 8.67 2.89 0.06
N ASN A 65 7.98 2.71 1.20
CA ASN A 65 6.59 3.10 1.39
C ASN A 65 6.43 4.57 1.78
N PHE A 66 6.98 5.50 1.01
CA PHE A 66 6.85 6.95 1.28
C PHE A 66 5.40 7.46 1.33
N TYR A 67 4.47 6.78 0.67
CA TYR A 67 3.06 7.14 0.67
C TYR A 67 2.43 7.15 2.07
N VAL A 68 3.01 6.44 3.04
CA VAL A 68 2.50 6.42 4.43
C VAL A 68 2.44 7.82 5.04
N PHE A 69 3.33 8.73 4.64
CA PHE A 69 3.32 10.13 5.08
C PHE A 69 2.09 10.91 4.61
N LEU A 70 1.41 10.44 3.55
CA LEU A 70 0.17 11.05 3.04
C LEU A 70 -1.07 10.59 3.83
N ILE A 71 -1.00 9.48 4.55
CA ILE A 71 -2.15 8.88 5.25
C ILE A 71 -2.83 9.85 6.24
N PRO A 72 -2.11 10.55 7.13
CA PRO A 72 -2.74 11.52 8.02
C PRO A 72 -3.48 12.63 7.29
N LEU A 73 -2.98 13.06 6.11
CA LEU A 73 -3.63 14.07 5.27
C LEU A 73 -4.89 13.51 4.58
N ILE A 74 -4.84 12.26 4.12
CA ILE A 74 -5.99 11.55 3.56
C ILE A 74 -7.11 11.48 4.59
N ILE A 75 -6.79 11.04 5.80
CA ILE A 75 -7.75 10.91 6.89
C ILE A 75 -8.31 12.27 7.32
N LYS A 76 -7.48 13.31 7.37
CA LYS A 76 -7.95 14.69 7.62
C LYS A 76 -9.03 15.14 6.64
N ASN A 77 -8.85 14.79 5.35
CA ASN A 77 -9.83 15.15 4.32
C ASN A 77 -11.08 14.25 4.34
N LEU A 78 -10.95 13.01 4.82
CA LEU A 78 -12.05 12.07 4.97
C LEU A 78 -12.96 12.43 6.16
N VAL A 79 -12.36 12.72 7.32
CA VAL A 79 -13.09 13.06 8.55
C VAL A 79 -13.59 14.49 8.44
N LYS A 80 -14.88 14.65 8.03
CA LYS A 80 -15.56 15.94 8.07
C LYS A 80 -15.72 16.38 9.53
N THR A 81 -14.80 17.22 9.99
CA THR A 81 -14.92 17.80 11.34
C THR A 81 -16.12 18.75 11.36
N ARG A 82 -17.13 18.46 12.18
CA ARG A 82 -18.34 19.25 12.40
C ARG A 82 -18.03 20.66 12.91
N HIS A 83 -16.81 20.88 13.41
CA HIS A 83 -16.30 22.15 13.85
C HIS A 83 -15.17 22.62 12.93
N ARG A 84 -15.44 23.69 12.20
CA ARG A 84 -14.54 24.39 11.23
C ARG A 84 -13.25 24.95 11.83
N LYS A 85 -12.89 24.76 13.08
CA LYS A 85 -11.59 25.16 13.60
C LYS A 85 -10.53 24.25 12.98
N LYS A 86 -9.65 24.85 12.17
CA LYS A 86 -8.52 24.21 11.50
C LYS A 86 -7.61 23.55 12.52
N PHE A 87 -7.97 22.31 12.93
CA PHE A 87 -7.12 21.51 13.80
C PHE A 87 -5.97 20.97 12.94
N SER A 88 -4.79 21.45 13.22
CA SER A 88 -3.57 21.09 12.48
C SER A 88 -2.72 20.17 13.34
N LEU A 89 -2.25 19.05 12.77
CA LEU A 89 -1.25 18.18 13.40
C LEU A 89 -0.01 18.98 13.84
N LEU A 90 0.44 19.89 12.99
CA LEU A 90 1.63 20.72 13.24
C LEU A 90 1.48 21.72 14.41
N ARG A 91 0.27 21.89 14.97
CA ARG A 91 0.02 22.70 16.16
C ARG A 91 -0.17 21.86 17.43
N ASN A 92 -0.07 20.54 17.32
CA ASN A 92 -0.19 19.66 18.46
C ASN A 92 1.19 19.35 19.04
N TYR A 93 1.43 19.78 20.27
CA TYR A 93 2.72 19.59 20.96
C TYR A 93 3.13 18.12 21.10
N TYR A 94 2.15 17.23 21.32
CA TYR A 94 2.40 15.78 21.40
C TYR A 94 2.86 15.21 20.07
N PHE A 95 2.29 15.70 18.95
CA PHE A 95 2.73 15.31 17.61
C PHE A 95 4.16 15.83 17.34
N ILE A 96 4.45 17.09 17.65
CA ILE A 96 5.78 17.68 17.44
C ILE A 96 6.83 16.94 18.27
N GLY A 97 6.59 16.78 19.58
CA GLY A 97 7.51 16.08 20.48
C GLY A 97 7.77 14.63 20.04
N SER A 98 6.72 13.90 19.70
CA SER A 98 6.84 12.53 19.19
C SER A 98 7.55 12.48 17.84
N SER A 99 7.38 13.47 16.96
CA SER A 99 8.11 13.54 15.69
C SER A 99 9.61 13.68 15.91
N ILE A 100 10.02 14.54 16.84
CA ILE A 100 11.44 14.74 17.20
C ILE A 100 12.01 13.42 17.74
N ILE A 101 11.30 12.77 18.67
CA ILE A 101 11.71 11.49 19.25
C ILE A 101 11.83 10.42 18.16
N SER A 102 10.83 10.30 17.27
CA SER A 102 10.82 9.33 16.18
C SER A 102 11.98 9.55 15.21
N THR A 103 12.26 10.80 14.85
CA THR A 103 13.40 11.14 13.99
C THR A 103 14.73 10.79 14.66
N TYR A 104 14.89 11.10 15.93
CA TYR A 104 16.07 10.74 16.71
C TYR A 104 16.30 9.22 16.77
N PHE A 105 15.23 8.46 17.06
CA PHE A 105 15.30 6.99 17.02
C PHE A 105 15.69 6.46 15.65
N TYR A 106 15.11 7.02 14.57
CA TYR A 106 15.47 6.63 13.21
C TYR A 106 16.96 6.84 12.93
N THR A 107 17.50 8.01 13.30
CA THR A 107 18.91 8.31 13.06
C THR A 107 19.85 7.37 13.81
N ILE A 108 19.53 7.04 15.07
CA ILE A 108 20.31 6.07 15.87
C ILE A 108 20.25 4.67 15.24
N LEU A 109 19.03 4.19 14.91
CA LEU A 109 18.86 2.85 14.34
C LEU A 109 19.55 2.73 12.98
N SER A 110 19.34 3.72 12.10
CA SER A 110 19.98 3.76 10.79
C SER A 110 21.51 3.72 10.91
N ASN A 111 22.07 4.55 11.79
CA ASN A 111 23.51 4.59 12.00
C ASN A 111 24.06 3.29 12.61
N LYS A 112 23.34 2.69 13.55
CA LYS A 112 23.75 1.38 14.14
C LYS A 112 23.71 0.23 13.16
N ILE A 113 22.69 0.19 12.29
CA ILE A 113 22.48 -0.93 11.35
C ILE A 113 23.37 -0.77 10.11
N TYR A 114 23.49 0.45 9.58
CA TYR A 114 24.10 0.69 8.27
C TYR A 114 25.40 1.53 8.33
N GLY A 115 25.81 1.99 9.51
CA GLY A 115 26.96 2.89 9.67
C GLY A 115 26.73 4.32 9.16
N LYS A 116 25.55 4.62 8.62
CA LYS A 116 25.14 5.93 8.08
C LYS A 116 23.65 6.13 8.16
N ILE A 117 23.18 7.37 8.02
CA ILE A 117 21.76 7.66 7.92
C ILE A 117 21.32 7.41 6.48
N ILE A 118 20.36 6.49 6.27
CA ILE A 118 19.87 6.09 4.96
C ILE A 118 18.45 6.62 4.78
N PHE A 119 18.21 7.32 3.68
CA PHE A 119 16.89 7.75 3.23
C PHE A 119 16.49 7.11 1.89
N ASN A 120 17.46 6.64 1.12
CA ASN A 120 17.21 5.99 -0.14
C ASN A 120 17.23 4.46 0.03
N PRO A 121 16.10 3.75 -0.23
CA PRO A 121 16.05 2.30 -0.15
C PRO A 121 17.08 1.58 -1.04
N GLN A 122 17.45 2.17 -2.17
CA GLN A 122 18.43 1.59 -3.09
C GLN A 122 19.81 1.41 -2.45
N GLU A 123 20.18 2.30 -1.51
CA GLU A 123 21.43 2.19 -0.78
C GLU A 123 21.49 0.95 0.12
N VAL A 124 20.34 0.43 0.55
CA VAL A 124 20.21 -0.76 1.40
C VAL A 124 20.22 -2.03 0.57
N TYR A 125 19.52 -2.01 -0.55
CA TYR A 125 19.30 -3.22 -1.36
C TYR A 125 20.41 -3.48 -2.38
N GLY A 126 21.40 -2.58 -2.49
CA GLY A 126 22.55 -2.73 -3.38
C GLY A 126 22.17 -2.81 -4.87
N THR A 127 20.97 -2.41 -5.20
CA THR A 127 20.49 -2.43 -6.59
C THR A 127 20.88 -1.12 -7.25
N ASN A 128 21.83 -1.18 -8.16
CA ASN A 128 22.20 -0.07 -9.05
C ASN A 128 21.15 0.19 -10.14
N LEU A 129 19.89 -0.19 -9.90
CA LEU A 129 18.78 0.14 -10.78
C LEU A 129 18.53 1.65 -10.66
N SER A 130 19.25 2.43 -11.41
CA SER A 130 18.95 3.84 -11.58
C SER A 130 17.70 3.97 -12.45
N VAL A 131 16.93 5.04 -12.24
CA VAL A 131 15.84 5.39 -13.16
C VAL A 131 16.38 5.52 -14.58
N ASP A 132 17.65 5.95 -14.70
CA ASP A 132 18.37 6.07 -15.96
C ASP A 132 18.58 4.70 -16.65
N ASP A 133 18.81 3.60 -15.89
CA ASP A 133 18.92 2.25 -16.47
C ASP A 133 17.59 1.74 -17.02
N VAL A 134 16.48 2.15 -16.42
CA VAL A 134 15.13 1.81 -16.90
C VAL A 134 14.77 2.60 -18.16
N ILE A 135 15.22 3.86 -18.24
CA ILE A 135 14.95 4.75 -19.37
C ILE A 135 15.93 4.52 -20.51
N SER A 136 17.22 4.27 -20.20
CA SER A 136 18.29 4.14 -21.22
C SER A 136 18.21 2.85 -22.05
N ASN A 137 17.52 1.81 -21.54
CA ASN A 137 17.28 0.59 -22.31
C ASN A 137 16.22 0.76 -23.41
N GLU A 138 15.52 1.89 -23.45
CA GLU A 138 14.50 2.18 -24.44
C GLU A 138 15.03 3.26 -25.40
N ASN A 139 15.44 2.86 -26.60
CA ASN A 139 16.01 3.74 -27.62
C ASN A 139 15.03 4.78 -28.21
N SER A 140 13.76 4.80 -27.76
CA SER A 140 12.75 5.74 -28.23
C SER A 140 11.65 6.01 -27.18
N LEU A 141 11.09 7.22 -27.19
CA LEU A 141 9.91 7.56 -26.37
C LEU A 141 8.73 6.62 -26.64
N LEU A 142 8.58 6.17 -27.89
CA LEU A 142 7.52 5.24 -28.27
C LEU A 142 7.72 3.87 -27.58
N GLY A 143 8.97 3.37 -27.53
CA GLY A 143 9.33 2.14 -26.84
C GLY A 143 8.97 2.23 -25.35
N LEU A 144 9.30 3.34 -24.69
CA LEU A 144 8.96 3.59 -23.30
C LEU A 144 7.44 3.54 -23.08
N PHE A 145 6.62 4.18 -23.92
CA PHE A 145 5.18 4.13 -23.82
C PHE A 145 4.63 2.71 -23.99
N ILE A 146 5.15 1.96 -24.94
CA ILE A 146 4.75 0.56 -25.17
C ILE A 146 5.10 -0.30 -23.96
N ASP A 147 6.29 -0.15 -23.38
CA ASP A 147 6.71 -0.90 -22.19
C ASP A 147 5.86 -0.54 -20.96
N ILE A 148 5.58 0.74 -20.72
CA ILE A 148 4.68 1.19 -19.67
C ILE A 148 3.29 0.57 -19.84
N PHE A 149 2.74 0.60 -21.05
CA PHE A 149 1.44 0.04 -21.35
C PHE A 149 1.41 -1.48 -21.14
N ARG A 150 2.40 -2.20 -21.69
CA ARG A 150 2.56 -3.65 -21.56
C ARG A 150 2.71 -4.08 -20.10
N THR A 151 3.56 -3.39 -19.34
CA THR A 151 3.79 -3.66 -17.93
C THR A 151 2.54 -3.36 -17.11
N SER A 152 1.87 -2.24 -17.37
CA SER A 152 0.59 -1.90 -16.72
C SER A 152 -0.46 -2.98 -17.00
N PHE A 153 -0.61 -3.39 -18.25
CA PHE A 153 -1.55 -4.46 -18.61
C PHE A 153 -1.23 -5.76 -17.86
N LYS A 154 0.05 -6.13 -17.75
CA LYS A 154 0.49 -7.30 -17.00
C LYS A 154 0.18 -7.17 -15.51
N ILE A 155 0.36 -5.98 -14.91
CA ILE A 155 0.03 -5.72 -13.50
C ILE A 155 -1.47 -5.86 -13.26
N PHE A 156 -2.31 -5.35 -14.17
CA PHE A 156 -3.76 -5.38 -13.99
C PHE A 156 -4.38 -6.72 -14.35
N PHE A 157 -4.01 -7.31 -15.47
CA PHE A 157 -4.72 -8.43 -16.10
C PHE A 157 -3.86 -9.66 -16.39
N GLY A 158 -2.58 -9.64 -16.01
CA GLY A 158 -1.71 -10.79 -16.20
C GLY A 158 -2.33 -12.07 -15.63
N ASN A 159 -2.29 -13.16 -16.39
CA ASN A 159 -2.98 -14.41 -16.06
C ASN A 159 -2.51 -15.03 -14.74
N GLU A 160 -1.20 -14.89 -14.42
CA GLU A 160 -0.62 -15.52 -13.23
C GLU A 160 -0.76 -14.64 -11.99
N PHE A 161 -0.53 -13.31 -12.12
CA PHE A 161 -0.35 -12.41 -10.98
C PHE A 161 -1.11 -11.09 -11.07
N GLY A 162 -1.97 -10.90 -12.06
CA GLY A 162 -2.72 -9.66 -12.22
C GLY A 162 -3.61 -9.34 -11.01
N ILE A 163 -3.63 -8.08 -10.60
CA ILE A 163 -4.42 -7.62 -9.43
C ILE A 163 -5.91 -7.84 -9.61
N PHE A 164 -6.38 -7.89 -10.86
CA PHE A 164 -7.77 -8.22 -11.17
C PHE A 164 -8.15 -9.60 -10.60
N TRP A 165 -7.25 -10.58 -10.71
CA TRP A 165 -7.49 -11.95 -10.27
C TRP A 165 -7.08 -12.18 -8.81
N ILE A 166 -5.89 -11.71 -8.44
CA ILE A 166 -5.21 -12.08 -7.18
C ILE A 166 -5.55 -11.11 -6.04
N SER A 167 -5.77 -9.83 -6.35
CA SER A 167 -6.02 -8.80 -5.33
C SER A 167 -7.20 -7.90 -5.72
N PRO A 168 -8.41 -8.48 -5.87
CA PRO A 168 -9.57 -7.78 -6.39
C PRO A 168 -9.93 -6.53 -5.58
N ILE A 169 -9.64 -6.49 -4.29
CA ILE A 169 -9.89 -5.31 -3.45
C ILE A 169 -9.06 -4.10 -3.89
N ILE A 170 -7.82 -4.32 -4.35
CA ILE A 170 -6.94 -3.25 -4.84
C ILE A 170 -7.47 -2.73 -6.16
N PHE A 171 -7.87 -3.63 -7.07
CA PHE A 171 -8.48 -3.28 -8.34
C PHE A 171 -9.76 -2.47 -8.14
N VAL A 172 -10.66 -2.93 -7.26
CA VAL A 172 -11.91 -2.23 -6.92
C VAL A 172 -11.63 -0.86 -6.30
N GLY A 173 -10.67 -0.77 -5.38
CA GLY A 173 -10.27 0.49 -4.75
C GLY A 173 -9.83 1.53 -5.78
N LEU A 174 -8.95 1.15 -6.70
CA LEU A 174 -8.50 2.03 -7.77
C LEU A 174 -9.64 2.40 -8.73
N PHE A 175 -10.45 1.42 -9.15
CA PHE A 175 -11.58 1.66 -10.04
C PHE A 175 -12.60 2.63 -9.44
N LEU A 176 -12.90 2.53 -8.14
CA LEU A 176 -13.82 3.44 -7.45
C LEU A 176 -13.32 4.89 -7.45
N ILE A 177 -12.03 5.11 -7.25
CA ILE A 177 -11.45 6.45 -7.33
C ILE A 177 -11.56 6.97 -8.75
N LEU A 178 -11.18 6.18 -9.75
CA LEU A 178 -11.20 6.58 -11.16
C LEU A 178 -12.62 6.79 -11.69
N SER A 179 -13.59 5.98 -11.24
CA SER A 179 -15.02 6.14 -11.62
C SER A 179 -15.64 7.45 -11.13
N ASP A 180 -15.03 8.07 -10.12
CA ASP A 180 -15.47 9.37 -9.59
C ASP A 180 -14.72 10.54 -10.24
N PHE A 181 -14.61 10.51 -11.57
CA PHE A 181 -13.79 11.43 -12.36
C PHE A 181 -14.08 12.90 -12.05
N LYS A 182 -15.36 13.26 -11.84
CA LYS A 182 -15.78 14.62 -11.46
C LYS A 182 -15.17 15.09 -10.13
N ASN A 183 -14.82 14.17 -9.27
CA ASN A 183 -14.28 14.44 -7.93
C ASN A 183 -12.78 14.12 -7.80
N LEU A 184 -12.09 13.77 -8.89
CA LEU A 184 -10.66 13.44 -8.85
C LEU A 184 -9.80 14.60 -8.30
N ARG A 185 -10.22 15.85 -8.55
CA ARG A 185 -9.54 17.06 -8.04
C ARG A 185 -9.75 17.28 -6.54
N LYS A 186 -10.64 16.54 -5.88
CA LYS A 186 -10.76 16.65 -4.42
C LYS A 186 -9.48 16.16 -3.75
N PRO A 187 -8.97 16.87 -2.73
CA PRO A 187 -7.69 16.52 -2.08
C PRO A 187 -7.64 15.06 -1.60
N PHE A 188 -8.75 14.50 -1.15
CA PHE A 188 -8.84 13.11 -0.73
C PHE A 188 -8.51 12.14 -1.86
N ASN A 189 -9.16 12.28 -3.02
CA ASN A 189 -8.95 11.39 -4.17
C ASN A 189 -7.57 11.58 -4.80
N LEU A 190 -7.09 12.83 -4.88
CA LEU A 190 -5.75 13.12 -5.39
C LEU A 190 -4.67 12.46 -4.54
N LEU A 191 -4.74 12.59 -3.21
CA LEU A 191 -3.79 11.97 -2.30
C LEU A 191 -3.81 10.44 -2.40
N LEU A 192 -5.00 9.83 -2.54
CA LEU A 192 -5.12 8.40 -2.76
C LEU A 192 -4.47 7.97 -4.09
N LEU A 193 -4.73 8.71 -5.18
CA LEU A 193 -4.07 8.43 -6.46
C LEU A 193 -2.56 8.53 -6.36
N MET A 194 -2.01 9.48 -5.60
CA MET A 194 -0.58 9.57 -5.35
C MET A 194 -0.05 8.32 -4.62
N CYS A 195 -0.81 7.79 -3.65
CA CYS A 195 -0.44 6.53 -2.98
C CYS A 195 -0.39 5.35 -3.96
N PHE A 196 -1.41 5.22 -4.82
CA PHE A 196 -1.43 4.19 -5.85
C PHE A 196 -0.28 4.39 -6.85
N ALA A 197 -0.11 5.61 -7.36
CA ALA A 197 0.93 5.92 -8.34
C ALA A 197 2.33 5.57 -7.82
N GLN A 198 2.64 5.90 -6.55
CA GLN A 198 3.92 5.54 -5.94
C GLN A 198 4.12 4.03 -5.89
N ASN A 199 3.10 3.27 -5.46
CA ASN A 199 3.22 1.81 -5.37
C ASN A 199 3.31 1.15 -6.76
N PHE A 200 2.55 1.64 -7.74
CA PHE A 200 2.68 1.18 -9.12
C PHE A 200 4.05 1.51 -9.72
N ALA A 201 4.60 2.69 -9.44
CA ALA A 201 5.95 3.05 -9.87
C ALA A 201 7.00 2.07 -9.30
N ILE A 202 6.89 1.70 -8.02
CA ILE A 202 7.76 0.70 -7.41
C ILE A 202 7.64 -0.65 -8.13
N VAL A 203 6.41 -1.12 -8.38
CA VAL A 203 6.17 -2.39 -9.09
C VAL A 203 6.73 -2.31 -10.52
N TYR A 204 6.57 -1.17 -11.19
CA TYR A 204 7.10 -0.94 -12.53
C TYR A 204 8.63 -0.99 -12.57
N ILE A 205 9.30 -0.29 -11.65
CA ILE A 205 10.77 -0.24 -11.56
C ILE A 205 11.35 -1.62 -11.28
N TRP A 206 10.79 -2.32 -10.31
CA TRP A 206 11.29 -3.63 -9.92
C TRP A 206 10.91 -4.76 -10.89
N LYS A 207 9.89 -4.58 -11.73
CA LYS A 207 9.37 -5.53 -12.76
C LYS A 207 9.25 -6.98 -12.26
N SER A 208 9.18 -7.19 -10.94
CA SER A 208 9.36 -8.48 -10.33
C SER A 208 8.18 -8.87 -9.45
N THR A 209 7.65 -10.04 -9.71
CA THR A 209 6.83 -10.80 -8.76
C THR A 209 7.71 -11.61 -7.80
N ALA A 210 8.98 -11.79 -8.17
CA ALA A 210 10.10 -12.39 -7.41
C ALA A 210 9.68 -13.48 -6.43
N ALA A 211 9.43 -14.70 -6.92
CA ALA A 211 9.12 -15.88 -6.12
C ALA A 211 8.03 -15.62 -5.06
N SER A 212 7.05 -14.80 -5.37
CA SER A 212 5.96 -14.45 -4.47
C SER A 212 4.62 -14.43 -5.19
N TYR A 213 3.58 -14.74 -4.43
CA TYR A 213 2.22 -14.71 -4.92
C TYR A 213 1.76 -13.26 -5.17
N GLY A 214 1.51 -12.92 -6.43
CA GLY A 214 1.03 -11.61 -6.86
C GLY A 214 2.06 -10.47 -6.78
N PHE A 215 1.61 -9.26 -7.05
CA PHE A 215 2.41 -8.05 -6.94
C PHE A 215 2.46 -7.57 -5.48
N ARG A 216 3.27 -8.22 -4.67
CA ARG A 216 3.39 -8.05 -3.21
C ARG A 216 3.52 -6.61 -2.72
N TYR A 217 4.15 -5.74 -3.52
CA TYR A 217 4.32 -4.32 -3.17
C TYR A 217 3.00 -3.54 -3.08
N LEU A 218 1.92 -4.08 -3.64
CA LEU A 218 0.60 -3.44 -3.61
C LEU A 218 -0.22 -3.81 -2.36
N TYR A 219 0.17 -4.84 -1.60
CA TYR A 219 -0.64 -5.30 -0.45
C TYR A 219 -0.73 -4.30 0.68
N SER A 220 0.27 -3.44 0.83
CA SER A 220 0.22 -2.35 1.80
C SER A 220 -0.88 -1.33 1.52
N LEU A 221 -1.45 -1.30 0.29
CA LEU A 221 -2.60 -0.46 -0.07
C LEU A 221 -3.95 -1.03 0.38
N VAL A 222 -4.03 -2.31 0.76
CA VAL A 222 -5.30 -2.96 1.15
C VAL A 222 -6.07 -2.16 2.23
N PRO A 223 -5.45 -1.65 3.31
CA PRO A 223 -6.16 -0.84 4.29
C PRO A 223 -6.74 0.45 3.73
N LEU A 224 -6.05 1.08 2.75
CA LEU A 224 -6.57 2.26 2.05
C LEU A 224 -7.75 1.89 1.14
N CYS A 225 -7.70 0.75 0.47
CA CYS A 225 -8.80 0.25 -0.35
C CYS A 225 -10.06 -0.02 0.48
N VAL A 226 -9.90 -0.52 1.70
CA VAL A 226 -11.00 -0.66 2.67
C VAL A 226 -11.63 0.70 2.99
N LEU A 227 -10.82 1.73 3.23
CA LEU A 227 -11.34 3.10 3.46
C LEU A 227 -12.08 3.64 2.23
N ILE A 228 -11.53 3.44 1.03
CA ILE A 228 -12.16 3.86 -0.22
C ILE A 228 -13.52 3.19 -0.37
N TYR A 229 -13.58 1.89 -0.15
CA TYR A 229 -14.82 1.12 -0.21
C TYR A 229 -15.88 1.73 0.74
N PHE A 230 -15.55 2.00 1.99
CA PHE A 230 -16.49 2.61 2.93
C PHE A 230 -16.92 4.02 2.54
N GLN A 231 -16.04 4.81 1.93
CA GLN A 231 -16.37 6.16 1.46
C GLN A 231 -17.38 6.13 0.31
N TYR A 232 -17.31 5.10 -0.53
CA TYR A 232 -18.14 4.97 -1.73
C TYR A 232 -19.27 3.93 -1.61
N LYS A 233 -19.53 3.39 -0.40
CA LYS A 233 -20.48 2.28 -0.16
C LYS A 233 -21.89 2.49 -0.72
N ASP A 234 -22.37 3.75 -0.74
CA ASP A 234 -23.74 4.09 -1.14
C ASP A 234 -23.92 4.25 -2.67
N LYS A 235 -22.86 4.13 -3.47
CA LYS A 235 -22.96 4.17 -4.93
C LYS A 235 -23.50 2.83 -5.47
N LYS A 236 -24.47 2.87 -6.40
CA LYS A 236 -25.04 1.66 -7.03
C LYS A 236 -23.97 0.73 -7.62
N ILE A 237 -22.94 1.29 -8.25
CA ILE A 237 -21.82 0.54 -8.84
C ILE A 237 -21.08 -0.34 -7.81
N ASN A 238 -21.08 0.07 -6.53
CA ASN A 238 -20.42 -0.68 -5.48
C ASN A 238 -20.99 -2.08 -5.26
N LYS A 239 -22.30 -2.27 -5.48
CA LYS A 239 -22.92 -3.59 -5.31
C LYS A 239 -22.35 -4.60 -6.31
N TYR A 240 -22.20 -4.19 -7.58
CA TYR A 240 -21.65 -5.05 -8.62
C TYR A 240 -20.14 -5.30 -8.38
N LEU A 241 -19.40 -4.25 -8.06
CA LEU A 241 -17.97 -4.36 -7.74
C LEU A 241 -17.73 -5.19 -6.50
N LEU A 242 -18.59 -5.11 -5.49
CA LEU A 242 -18.51 -5.96 -4.31
C LEU A 242 -18.73 -7.41 -4.66
N ASN A 243 -19.77 -7.73 -5.43
CA ASN A 243 -20.03 -9.10 -5.86
C ASN A 243 -18.86 -9.66 -6.68
N TYR A 244 -18.34 -8.89 -7.63
CA TYR A 244 -17.13 -9.24 -8.37
C TYR A 244 -15.96 -9.51 -7.42
N ALA A 245 -15.67 -8.58 -6.51
CA ALA A 245 -14.54 -8.72 -5.58
C ALA A 245 -14.71 -9.92 -4.65
N LEU A 246 -15.92 -10.24 -4.20
CA LEU A 246 -16.20 -11.43 -3.38
C LEU A 246 -15.96 -12.72 -4.16
N ILE A 247 -16.48 -12.82 -5.39
CA ILE A 247 -16.28 -13.98 -6.25
C ILE A 247 -14.79 -14.19 -6.52
N MET A 248 -14.09 -13.14 -6.94
CA MET A 248 -12.66 -13.22 -7.24
C MET A 248 -11.82 -13.51 -5.99
N SER A 249 -12.23 -13.03 -4.80
CA SER A 249 -11.57 -13.38 -3.54
C SER A 249 -11.71 -14.87 -3.19
N ILE A 250 -12.82 -15.50 -3.53
CA ILE A 250 -13.00 -16.95 -3.37
C ILE A 250 -12.04 -17.69 -4.31
N PHE A 251 -11.99 -17.30 -5.59
CA PHE A 251 -11.07 -17.89 -6.55
C PHE A 251 -9.61 -17.71 -6.14
N SER A 252 -9.22 -16.52 -5.68
CA SER A 252 -7.87 -16.24 -5.18
C SER A 252 -7.49 -17.15 -4.01
N ASN A 253 -8.39 -17.33 -3.03
CA ASN A 253 -8.14 -18.22 -1.89
C ASN A 253 -8.03 -19.69 -2.34
N LEU A 254 -8.87 -20.14 -3.26
CA LEU A 254 -8.78 -21.49 -3.82
C LEU A 254 -7.47 -21.70 -4.60
N SER A 255 -7.04 -20.71 -5.38
CA SER A 255 -5.76 -20.75 -6.10
C SER A 255 -4.57 -20.86 -5.16
N ILE A 256 -4.59 -20.15 -4.02
CA ILE A 256 -3.55 -20.26 -2.98
C ILE A 256 -3.48 -21.70 -2.45
N LEU A 257 -4.62 -22.28 -2.08
CA LEU A 257 -4.67 -23.64 -1.57
C LEU A 257 -4.17 -24.66 -2.60
N PHE A 258 -4.54 -24.48 -3.86
CA PHE A 258 -4.10 -25.36 -4.95
C PHE A 258 -2.59 -25.25 -5.20
N PHE A 259 -2.05 -24.03 -5.21
CA PHE A 259 -0.61 -23.78 -5.41
C PHE A 259 0.22 -24.46 -4.32
N GLU A 260 -0.20 -24.36 -3.06
CA GLU A 260 0.49 -25.00 -1.95
C GLU A 260 0.46 -26.51 -1.97
N THR A 261 -0.69 -27.08 -2.35
CA THR A 261 -0.80 -28.55 -2.45
C THR A 261 0.12 -29.11 -3.53
N THR A 262 0.28 -28.40 -4.65
CA THR A 262 1.17 -28.83 -5.74
C THR A 262 2.65 -28.64 -5.39
N GLU A 263 3.03 -27.57 -4.70
CA GLU A 263 4.43 -27.32 -4.27
C GLU A 263 4.86 -28.34 -3.20
N LYS A 264 3.99 -28.67 -2.25
CA LYS A 264 4.24 -29.67 -1.21
C LYS A 264 4.34 -31.11 -1.80
N THR A 265 3.54 -31.43 -2.81
CA THR A 265 3.64 -32.74 -3.48
C THR A 265 4.93 -32.87 -4.27
N GLN A 266 5.41 -31.83 -4.92
CA GLN A 266 6.69 -31.86 -5.63
C GLN A 266 7.88 -32.01 -4.68
N LEU A 267 7.86 -31.37 -3.50
CA LEU A 267 8.91 -31.51 -2.49
C LEU A 267 8.90 -32.87 -1.78
N SER A 268 7.77 -33.59 -1.76
CA SER A 268 7.68 -34.92 -1.17
C SER A 268 8.11 -36.06 -2.16
N THR A 269 8.30 -35.73 -3.41
CA THR A 269 8.69 -36.68 -4.47
C THR A 269 10.16 -36.53 -4.88
N THR A 270 10.87 -35.57 -4.34
CA THR A 270 12.33 -35.39 -4.44
C THR A 270 13.01 -35.80 -3.15
#